data_d258f18125c4785026a6879a684990e3
#
_entry.id   d258f18125c4785026a6879a684990e3
#
_cell.length_a   1.000
_cell.length_b   1.000
_cell.length_c   1.000
_cell.angle_alpha   90.00
_cell.angle_beta   90.00
_cell.angle_gamma   90.00
#
_symmetry.space_group_name_H-M   'P 1'
#
loop_
_entity.id
_entity.type
_entity.pdbx_description
1 polymer ?
#
loop_
_entity_poly.entity_id
_entity_poly.type
_entity_poly.pdbx_seq_one_letter_code
_entity_poly.pdbx_strand_id
1 'polypeptide(L)'
;MNKIAKIAALAALALTCVASTACADFNADKSITVISREEGSGTRGAFVELTGVEQKIDGKKVDMTTDDAQITNNTAAMLMTVAGDEQAIGYVSLGSLNDTVKAVKVEGVEATAENVADGSYKIARPFNIAYKADGQSDLSKDFVAYIMSAEGQAIINEHGYVGSNDAAAYAGNGAEGKLVVGGSSSV
;
A
#
# COMPACT_ATOMS: atom_id res chain seq x y z
N MET A 1 20.00 -58.26 8.58
CA MET A 1 19.60 -56.99 7.91
C MET A 1 20.82 -56.08 7.84
N ASN A 2 21.37 -55.92 6.64
CA ASN A 2 22.63 -55.24 6.40
C ASN A 2 22.53 -53.74 6.69
N LYS A 3 23.64 -53.18 7.23
CA LYS A 3 23.74 -51.72 7.53
C LYS A 3 23.39 -50.83 6.35
N ILE A 4 23.58 -51.28 5.12
CA ILE A 4 23.22 -50.61 3.86
C ILE A 4 21.71 -50.49 3.70
N ALA A 5 20.92 -51.48 4.10
CA ALA A 5 19.44 -51.41 4.01
C ALA A 5 18.84 -50.42 5.02
N LYS A 6 19.52 -50.20 6.17
CA LYS A 6 19.06 -49.18 7.15
C LYS A 6 19.36 -47.76 6.72
N ILE A 7 20.45 -47.53 5.99
CA ILE A 7 20.81 -46.22 5.45
C ILE A 7 19.88 -45.85 4.29
N ALA A 8 19.49 -46.81 3.42
CA ALA A 8 18.54 -46.57 2.35
C ALA A 8 17.13 -46.26 2.88
N ALA A 9 16.70 -46.90 3.98
CA ALA A 9 15.40 -46.62 4.60
C ALA A 9 15.34 -45.23 5.28
N LEU A 10 16.47 -44.74 5.86
CA LEU A 10 16.53 -43.36 6.39
C LEU A 10 16.58 -42.29 5.31
N ALA A 11 17.24 -42.57 4.17
CA ALA A 11 17.28 -41.64 3.03
C ALA A 11 15.93 -41.52 2.34
N ALA A 12 15.11 -42.58 2.30
CA ALA A 12 13.77 -42.56 1.72
C ALA A 12 12.76 -41.81 2.62
N LEU A 13 13.00 -41.70 3.94
CA LEU A 13 12.09 -40.97 4.86
C LEU A 13 12.40 -39.46 4.92
N ALA A 14 13.58 -39.04 4.45
CA ALA A 14 13.97 -37.63 4.41
C ALA A 14 13.48 -36.89 3.11
N LEU A 15 12.96 -37.64 2.13
CA LEU A 15 12.57 -37.06 0.84
C LEU A 15 11.05 -36.82 0.68
N THR A 16 10.25 -37.04 1.72
CA THR A 16 8.78 -36.85 1.67
C THR A 16 8.28 -35.62 2.44
N CYS A 17 9.16 -34.73 2.87
CA CYS A 17 8.78 -33.36 3.26
C CYS A 17 8.99 -32.41 2.08
N VAL A 18 8.47 -32.73 0.90
CA VAL A 18 8.01 -31.69 0.01
C VAL A 18 6.76 -31.16 0.72
N ALA A 19 6.96 -30.09 1.47
CA ALA A 19 5.86 -29.23 1.86
C ALA A 19 5.18 -28.83 0.55
N SER A 20 4.12 -29.53 0.17
CA SER A 20 3.08 -28.95 -0.63
C SER A 20 2.59 -27.76 0.20
N THR A 21 3.16 -26.57 -0.05
CA THR A 21 2.42 -25.33 0.08
C THR A 21 1.24 -25.53 -0.87
N ALA A 22 0.20 -26.19 -0.37
CA ALA A 22 -1.10 -26.08 -0.96
C ALA A 22 -1.41 -24.58 -0.87
N CYS A 23 -1.18 -23.86 -1.97
CA CYS A 23 -1.95 -22.66 -2.21
C CYS A 23 -3.38 -23.19 -2.19
N ALA A 24 -4.08 -22.99 -1.09
CA ALA A 24 -5.49 -23.29 -1.07
C ALA A 24 -6.09 -22.40 -2.15
N ASP A 25 -6.76 -23.02 -3.11
CA ASP A 25 -7.35 -22.29 -4.22
C ASP A 25 -8.51 -21.43 -3.70
N PHE A 26 -8.60 -20.19 -4.21
CA PHE A 26 -9.74 -19.32 -3.94
C PHE A 26 -11.06 -20.07 -4.14
N ASN A 27 -11.88 -20.10 -3.11
CA ASN A 27 -13.17 -20.77 -3.15
C ASN A 27 -14.28 -19.76 -3.41
N ALA A 28 -14.80 -19.74 -4.64
CA ALA A 28 -15.87 -18.83 -5.07
C ALA A 28 -17.22 -19.02 -4.33
N ASP A 29 -17.41 -20.15 -3.64
CA ASP A 29 -18.61 -20.41 -2.84
C ASP A 29 -18.53 -19.82 -1.43
N LYS A 30 -17.38 -19.35 -1.01
CA LYS A 30 -17.20 -18.68 0.29
C LYS A 30 -17.45 -17.18 0.17
N SER A 31 -17.89 -16.58 1.26
CA SER A 31 -17.99 -15.13 1.39
C SER A 31 -16.62 -14.48 1.34
N ILE A 32 -16.53 -13.31 0.71
CA ILE A 32 -15.32 -12.49 0.70
C ILE A 32 -15.18 -11.82 2.07
N THR A 33 -13.96 -11.89 2.65
CA THR A 33 -13.61 -11.14 3.85
C THR A 33 -13.15 -9.74 3.44
N VAL A 34 -13.94 -8.73 3.75
CA VAL A 34 -13.59 -7.32 3.47
C VAL A 34 -12.69 -6.79 4.57
N ILE A 35 -11.49 -6.32 4.20
CA ILE A 35 -10.56 -5.68 5.12
C ILE A 35 -10.51 -4.19 4.78
N SER A 36 -10.75 -3.35 5.79
CA SER A 36 -10.72 -1.90 5.65
C SER A 36 -9.72 -1.26 6.62
N ARG A 37 -9.45 0.02 6.42
CA ARG A 37 -8.62 0.82 7.31
C ARG A 37 -9.49 1.54 8.33
N GLU A 38 -8.83 1.98 9.39
CA GLU A 38 -9.39 2.80 10.45
C GLU A 38 -10.00 4.11 9.94
N GLU A 39 -10.91 4.68 10.69
CA GLU A 39 -11.43 6.01 10.44
C GLU A 39 -10.31 7.06 10.51
N GLY A 40 -10.32 8.03 9.61
CA GLY A 40 -9.25 9.02 9.48
C GLY A 40 -8.04 8.57 8.64
N SER A 41 -7.99 7.33 8.18
CA SER A 41 -6.97 6.88 7.22
C SER A 41 -7.13 7.60 5.88
N GLY A 42 -6.07 8.28 5.44
CA GLY A 42 -6.04 8.93 4.12
C GLY A 42 -6.20 7.93 2.97
N THR A 43 -5.69 6.70 3.12
CA THR A 43 -5.86 5.62 2.14
C THR A 43 -7.30 5.15 2.06
N ARG A 44 -7.99 5.02 3.23
CA ARG A 44 -9.43 4.71 3.25
C ARG A 44 -10.24 5.79 2.55
N GLY A 45 -10.04 7.06 2.91
CA GLY A 45 -10.74 8.17 2.27
C GLY A 45 -10.56 8.19 0.76
N ALA A 46 -9.32 7.97 0.27
CA ALA A 46 -9.05 7.85 -1.16
C ALA A 46 -9.80 6.70 -1.82
N PHE A 47 -9.72 5.52 -1.21
CA PHE A 47 -10.33 4.31 -1.76
C PHE A 47 -11.84 4.45 -1.88
N VAL A 48 -12.53 4.85 -0.81
CA VAL A 48 -14.00 4.94 -0.81
C VAL A 48 -14.53 6.03 -1.76
N GLU A 49 -13.78 7.14 -1.90
CA GLU A 49 -14.11 8.21 -2.83
C GLU A 49 -13.93 7.77 -4.29
N LEU A 50 -12.76 7.22 -4.64
CA LEU A 50 -12.41 6.86 -6.01
C LEU A 50 -13.18 5.65 -6.54
N THR A 51 -13.58 4.73 -5.66
CA THR A 51 -14.36 3.54 -6.03
C THR A 51 -15.87 3.75 -5.95
N GLY A 52 -16.33 4.91 -5.47
CA GLY A 52 -17.75 5.20 -5.30
C GLY A 52 -18.41 4.49 -4.12
N VAL A 53 -17.62 3.89 -3.21
CA VAL A 53 -18.10 3.38 -1.93
C VAL A 53 -18.58 4.53 -1.05
N GLU A 54 -17.94 5.71 -1.11
CA GLU A 54 -18.48 6.93 -0.53
C GLU A 54 -19.63 7.45 -1.40
N GLN A 55 -20.80 7.60 -0.80
CA GLN A 55 -22.01 8.09 -1.48
C GLN A 55 -22.48 9.40 -0.86
N LYS A 56 -23.20 10.18 -1.66
CA LYS A 56 -23.85 11.41 -1.20
C LYS A 56 -25.29 11.13 -0.84
N ILE A 57 -25.60 11.10 0.48
CA ILE A 57 -26.95 10.88 1.01
C ILE A 57 -27.40 12.16 1.73
N ASP A 58 -28.52 12.74 1.34
CA ASP A 58 -29.06 13.99 1.89
C ASP A 58 -28.04 15.13 1.93
N GLY A 59 -27.19 15.21 0.90
CA GLY A 59 -26.15 16.25 0.77
C GLY A 59 -24.88 15.99 1.59
N LYS A 60 -24.81 14.93 2.36
CA LYS A 60 -23.64 14.52 3.15
C LYS A 60 -22.90 13.35 2.49
N LYS A 61 -21.58 13.35 2.58
CA LYS A 61 -20.74 12.21 2.21
C LYS A 61 -20.87 11.12 3.28
N VAL A 62 -21.21 9.91 2.86
CA VAL A 62 -21.38 8.73 3.73
C VAL A 62 -20.52 7.60 3.18
N ASP A 63 -19.61 7.09 3.98
CA ASP A 63 -18.84 5.88 3.68
C ASP A 63 -19.75 4.65 3.84
N MET A 64 -19.95 3.94 2.72
CA MET A 64 -20.81 2.75 2.65
C MET A 64 -19.99 1.45 2.78
N THR A 65 -18.80 1.50 3.35
CA THR A 65 -18.05 0.28 3.70
C THR A 65 -18.94 -0.59 4.61
N THR A 66 -19.02 -1.89 4.33
CA THR A 66 -19.85 -2.82 5.12
C THR A 66 -19.45 -2.80 6.60
N ASP A 67 -20.43 -2.90 7.49
CA ASP A 67 -20.20 -2.98 8.93
C ASP A 67 -19.49 -4.26 9.36
N ASP A 68 -19.51 -5.31 8.50
CA ASP A 68 -18.80 -6.57 8.71
C ASP A 68 -17.30 -6.48 8.33
N ALA A 69 -16.83 -5.34 7.83
CA ALA A 69 -15.44 -5.19 7.45
C ALA A 69 -14.49 -5.29 8.66
N GLN A 70 -13.47 -6.11 8.55
CA GLN A 70 -12.40 -6.16 9.53
C GLN A 70 -11.51 -4.90 9.41
N ILE A 71 -11.37 -4.16 10.51
CA ILE A 71 -10.65 -2.91 10.53
C ILE A 71 -9.19 -3.12 10.95
N THR A 72 -8.26 -2.61 10.15
CA THR A 72 -6.83 -2.55 10.45
C THR A 72 -6.38 -1.11 10.66
N ASN A 73 -5.38 -0.90 11.51
CA ASN A 73 -4.94 0.43 11.94
C ASN A 73 -3.64 0.92 11.28
N ASN A 74 -3.09 0.16 10.34
CA ASN A 74 -1.91 0.55 9.55
C ASN A 74 -1.75 -0.34 8.32
N THR A 75 -0.86 0.08 7.41
CA THR A 75 -0.61 -0.60 6.13
C THR A 75 -0.02 -2.01 6.31
N ALA A 76 0.90 -2.20 7.26
CA ALA A 76 1.51 -3.51 7.50
C ALA A 76 0.46 -4.53 8.01
N ALA A 77 -0.42 -4.12 8.93
CA ALA A 77 -1.52 -4.95 9.41
C ALA A 77 -2.49 -5.33 8.27
N MET A 78 -2.79 -4.38 7.35
CA MET A 78 -3.61 -4.64 6.17
C MET A 78 -2.99 -5.76 5.31
N LEU A 79 -1.71 -5.64 4.94
CA LEU A 79 -1.00 -6.63 4.13
C LEU A 79 -0.96 -8.00 4.81
N MET A 80 -0.62 -8.06 6.11
CA MET A 80 -0.60 -9.31 6.88
C MET A 80 -1.97 -9.98 6.95
N THR A 81 -3.02 -9.21 7.13
CA THR A 81 -4.38 -9.76 7.23
C THR A 81 -4.83 -10.33 5.89
N VAL A 82 -4.61 -9.61 4.79
CA VAL A 82 -4.93 -10.10 3.44
C VAL A 82 -4.08 -11.32 3.07
N ALA A 83 -2.78 -11.32 3.38
CA ALA A 83 -1.91 -12.46 3.12
C ALA A 83 -2.28 -13.73 3.92
N GLY A 84 -2.93 -13.56 5.05
CA GLY A 84 -3.35 -14.65 5.96
C GLY A 84 -4.72 -15.25 5.64
N ASP A 85 -5.52 -14.67 4.76
CA ASP A 85 -6.88 -15.13 4.41
C ASP A 85 -7.09 -15.07 2.87
N GLU A 86 -7.23 -16.23 2.25
CA GLU A 86 -7.44 -16.38 0.81
C GLU A 86 -8.75 -15.78 0.30
N GLN A 87 -9.71 -15.54 1.19
CA GLN A 87 -10.98 -14.90 0.88
C GLN A 87 -10.93 -13.38 1.12
N ALA A 88 -9.80 -12.86 1.62
CA ALA A 88 -9.68 -11.45 1.96
C ALA A 88 -9.43 -10.57 0.73
N ILE A 89 -10.06 -9.41 0.75
CA ILE A 89 -9.75 -8.28 -0.13
C ILE A 89 -9.52 -7.03 0.72
N GLY A 90 -8.46 -6.28 0.37
CA GLY A 90 -8.10 -5.04 1.05
C GLY A 90 -7.50 -4.04 0.06
N TYR A 91 -6.99 -2.93 0.56
CA TYR A 91 -6.37 -1.89 -0.25
C TYR A 91 -5.17 -1.26 0.47
N VAL A 92 -4.16 -0.92 -0.29
CA VAL A 92 -2.94 -0.24 0.17
C VAL A 92 -2.48 0.77 -0.87
N SER A 93 -1.57 1.66 -0.51
CA SER A 93 -0.88 2.52 -1.47
C SER A 93 0.06 1.70 -2.35
N LEU A 94 0.25 2.13 -3.60
CA LEU A 94 1.08 1.42 -4.58
C LEU A 94 2.50 1.15 -4.06
N GLY A 95 3.18 2.14 -3.48
CA GLY A 95 4.53 1.99 -2.94
C GLY A 95 4.63 1.08 -1.71
N SER A 96 3.50 0.68 -1.12
CA SER A 96 3.45 -0.28 -0.01
C SER A 96 3.15 -1.71 -0.47
N LEU A 97 2.77 -1.90 -1.74
CA LEU A 97 2.46 -3.20 -2.30
C LEU A 97 3.72 -4.08 -2.33
N ASN A 98 3.58 -5.36 -2.00
CA ASN A 98 4.67 -6.33 -2.02
C ASN A 98 4.19 -7.72 -2.46
N ASP A 99 5.12 -8.66 -2.59
CA ASP A 99 4.88 -10.00 -3.12
C ASP A 99 4.11 -10.94 -2.17
N THR A 100 3.73 -10.49 -0.95
CA THR A 100 2.93 -11.29 -0.01
C THR A 100 1.45 -11.32 -0.39
N VAL A 101 1.00 -10.41 -1.24
CA VAL A 101 -0.37 -10.29 -1.72
C VAL A 101 -0.42 -10.12 -3.24
N LYS A 102 -1.56 -10.46 -3.83
CA LYS A 102 -1.78 -10.29 -5.26
C LYS A 102 -2.54 -8.99 -5.53
N ALA A 103 -1.94 -8.11 -6.35
CA ALA A 103 -2.65 -6.93 -6.83
C ALA A 103 -3.76 -7.30 -7.82
N VAL A 104 -4.93 -6.70 -7.66
CA VAL A 104 -6.08 -6.86 -8.55
C VAL A 104 -6.03 -5.78 -9.63
N LYS A 105 -6.29 -6.18 -10.89
CA LYS A 105 -6.46 -5.22 -11.99
C LYS A 105 -7.78 -4.45 -11.83
N VAL A 106 -7.74 -3.16 -12.10
CA VAL A 106 -8.94 -2.31 -12.14
C VAL A 106 -9.28 -2.02 -13.60
N GLU A 107 -10.45 -2.41 -14.03
CA GLU A 107 -10.88 -2.33 -15.44
C GLU A 107 -9.89 -2.99 -16.43
N GLY A 108 -9.21 -4.06 -15.97
CA GLY A 108 -8.20 -4.77 -16.75
C GLY A 108 -6.79 -4.15 -16.71
N VAL A 109 -6.62 -3.00 -16.06
CA VAL A 109 -5.33 -2.28 -15.95
C VAL A 109 -4.63 -2.65 -14.65
N GLU A 110 -3.32 -2.92 -14.73
CA GLU A 110 -2.48 -3.25 -13.58
C GLU A 110 -2.10 -1.98 -12.79
N ALA A 111 -1.98 -2.12 -11.45
CA ALA A 111 -1.48 -1.08 -10.57
C ALA A 111 0.05 -0.97 -10.70
N THR A 112 0.51 -0.17 -11.64
CA THR A 112 1.94 0.14 -11.84
C THR A 112 2.17 1.65 -11.85
N ALA A 113 3.40 2.08 -11.53
CA ALA A 113 3.76 3.49 -11.57
C ALA A 113 3.53 4.10 -12.96
N GLU A 114 3.80 3.34 -14.03
CA GLU A 114 3.58 3.77 -15.42
C GLU A 114 2.09 4.00 -15.72
N ASN A 115 1.23 3.03 -15.36
CA ASN A 115 -0.21 3.14 -15.60
C ASN A 115 -0.88 4.21 -14.72
N VAL A 116 -0.28 4.54 -13.58
CA VAL A 116 -0.71 5.69 -12.76
C VAL A 116 -0.27 7.00 -13.41
N ALA A 117 0.99 7.08 -13.88
CA ALA A 117 1.56 8.28 -14.49
C ALA A 117 0.84 8.68 -15.80
N ASP A 118 0.47 7.70 -16.63
CA ASP A 118 -0.23 7.93 -17.90
C ASP A 118 -1.76 8.07 -17.74
N GLY A 119 -2.29 7.85 -16.50
CA GLY A 119 -3.69 7.99 -16.16
C GLY A 119 -4.57 6.82 -16.62
N SER A 120 -4.01 5.71 -17.07
CA SER A 120 -4.78 4.51 -17.44
C SER A 120 -5.32 3.78 -16.20
N TYR A 121 -4.57 3.74 -15.08
CA TYR A 121 -5.05 3.22 -13.80
C TYR A 121 -5.89 4.27 -13.07
N LYS A 122 -7.19 4.01 -12.90
CA LYS A 122 -8.17 5.01 -12.45
C LYS A 122 -8.21 5.25 -10.95
N ILE A 123 -7.79 4.27 -10.13
CA ILE A 123 -7.75 4.46 -8.66
C ILE A 123 -6.41 5.09 -8.28
N ALA A 124 -6.24 6.36 -8.60
CA ALA A 124 -5.02 7.12 -8.31
C ALA A 124 -5.37 8.55 -7.90
N ARG A 125 -4.58 9.10 -6.98
CA ARG A 125 -4.65 10.50 -6.59
C ARG A 125 -3.28 11.00 -6.11
N PRO A 126 -3.01 12.30 -6.18
CA PRO A 126 -1.77 12.87 -5.65
C PRO A 126 -1.75 12.82 -4.11
N PHE A 127 -0.55 12.68 -3.55
CA PHE A 127 -0.31 13.03 -2.16
C PHE A 127 -0.19 14.54 -1.99
N ASN A 128 -0.68 15.05 -0.88
CA ASN A 128 -0.66 16.47 -0.58
C ASN A 128 0.20 16.75 0.65
N ILE A 129 0.99 17.81 0.59
CA ILE A 129 1.70 18.36 1.75
C ILE A 129 0.87 19.53 2.28
N ALA A 130 0.50 19.46 3.56
CA ALA A 130 -0.22 20.53 4.22
C ALA A 130 0.69 21.21 5.27
N TYR A 131 0.68 22.51 5.30
CA TYR A 131 1.38 23.31 6.31
C TYR A 131 0.54 24.53 6.69
N LYS A 132 0.85 25.10 7.86
CA LYS A 132 0.15 26.30 8.31
C LYS A 132 0.56 27.49 7.45
N ALA A 133 -0.40 28.18 6.84
CA ALA A 133 -0.16 29.30 5.93
C ALA A 133 0.62 30.43 6.60
N ASP A 134 0.26 30.74 7.87
CA ASP A 134 0.90 31.78 8.66
C ASP A 134 1.95 31.15 9.59
N GLY A 135 3.22 31.55 9.43
CA GLY A 135 4.29 31.14 10.33
C GLY A 135 5.01 29.85 9.94
N GLN A 136 5.04 29.48 8.65
CA GLN A 136 5.92 28.44 8.17
C GLN A 136 7.39 28.84 8.41
N SER A 137 8.12 28.02 9.17
CA SER A 137 9.55 28.24 9.42
C SER A 137 10.39 28.03 8.16
N ASP A 138 11.57 28.63 8.10
CA ASP A 138 12.48 28.43 6.97
C ASP A 138 12.90 26.96 6.83
N LEU A 139 13.05 26.22 7.93
CA LEU A 139 13.28 24.78 7.93
C LEU A 139 12.10 24.00 7.31
N SER A 140 10.85 24.40 7.59
CA SER A 140 9.68 23.79 6.96
C SER A 140 9.62 24.06 5.46
N LYS A 141 9.95 25.27 5.03
CA LYS A 141 10.04 25.62 3.60
C LYS A 141 11.13 24.82 2.90
N ASP A 142 12.28 24.68 3.55
CA ASP A 142 13.41 23.91 3.04
C ASP A 142 13.08 22.43 2.88
N PHE A 143 12.42 21.84 3.86
CA PHE A 143 11.96 20.45 3.80
C PHE A 143 10.96 20.22 2.65
N VAL A 144 9.99 21.11 2.47
CA VAL A 144 9.06 21.03 1.31
C VAL A 144 9.81 21.21 0.00
N ALA A 145 10.77 22.14 -0.08
CA ALA A 145 11.61 22.33 -1.26
C ALA A 145 12.42 21.08 -1.59
N TYR A 146 12.96 20.38 -0.58
CA TYR A 146 13.64 19.11 -0.78
C TYR A 146 12.72 18.03 -1.34
N ILE A 147 11.53 17.83 -0.75
CA ILE A 147 10.56 16.84 -1.26
C ILE A 147 10.20 17.13 -2.72
N MET A 148 10.03 18.40 -3.08
CA MET A 148 9.65 18.81 -4.43
C MET A 148 10.83 18.93 -5.41
N SER A 149 12.06 18.68 -4.96
CA SER A 149 13.26 18.71 -5.79
C SER A 149 13.46 17.41 -6.59
N ALA A 150 14.36 17.44 -7.56
CA ALA A 150 14.74 16.26 -8.36
C ALA A 150 15.23 15.11 -7.46
N GLU A 151 16.00 15.42 -6.41
CA GLU A 151 16.50 14.44 -5.44
C GLU A 151 15.37 13.83 -4.61
N GLY A 152 14.45 14.64 -4.11
CA GLY A 152 13.28 14.17 -3.35
C GLY A 152 12.34 13.34 -4.23
N GLN A 153 12.10 13.77 -5.47
CA GLN A 153 11.24 13.04 -6.42
C GLN A 153 11.88 11.72 -6.87
N ALA A 154 13.21 11.64 -6.96
CA ALA A 154 13.91 10.39 -7.22
C ALA A 154 13.68 9.36 -6.10
N ILE A 155 13.72 9.78 -4.83
CA ILE A 155 13.41 8.92 -3.68
C ILE A 155 11.96 8.42 -3.74
N ILE A 156 11.01 9.29 -4.10
CA ILE A 156 9.59 8.92 -4.28
C ILE A 156 9.45 7.82 -5.34
N ASN A 157 10.13 7.94 -6.47
CA ASN A 157 10.13 6.93 -7.53
C ASN A 157 10.80 5.62 -7.08
N GLU A 158 11.93 5.69 -6.35
CA GLU A 158 12.63 4.51 -5.81
C GLU A 158 11.73 3.70 -4.87
N HIS A 159 10.85 4.36 -4.13
CA HIS A 159 9.88 3.72 -3.25
C HIS A 159 8.58 3.29 -3.94
N GLY A 160 8.54 3.26 -5.27
CA GLY A 160 7.41 2.73 -6.06
C GLY A 160 6.20 3.66 -6.16
N TYR A 161 6.37 4.93 -5.81
CA TYR A 161 5.37 5.98 -6.07
C TYR A 161 5.68 6.70 -7.39
N VAL A 162 4.81 7.62 -7.77
CA VAL A 162 4.98 8.42 -8.99
C VAL A 162 5.45 9.81 -8.63
N GLY A 163 6.74 10.08 -8.82
CA GLY A 163 7.35 11.40 -8.67
C GLY A 163 7.30 12.21 -9.97
N SER A 164 7.59 13.52 -9.86
CA SER A 164 7.76 14.40 -11.02
C SER A 164 9.14 14.22 -11.64
N ASN A 165 9.18 14.08 -12.97
CA ASN A 165 10.44 14.01 -13.72
C ASN A 165 11.00 15.41 -14.11
N ASP A 166 10.21 16.46 -13.93
CA ASP A 166 10.54 17.83 -14.33
C ASP A 166 10.97 18.71 -13.13
N ALA A 167 11.26 18.08 -11.99
CA ALA A 167 11.63 18.79 -10.77
C ALA A 167 13.04 19.40 -10.90
N ALA A 168 13.21 20.63 -10.41
CA ALA A 168 14.52 21.27 -10.34
C ALA A 168 15.41 20.62 -9.27
N ALA A 169 16.73 20.74 -9.43
CA ALA A 169 17.68 20.29 -8.41
C ALA A 169 17.43 21.02 -7.07
N TYR A 170 17.68 20.34 -5.97
CA TYR A 170 17.54 20.92 -4.64
C TYR A 170 18.52 22.07 -4.43
N ALA A 171 17.99 23.21 -4.02
CA ALA A 171 18.76 24.36 -3.60
C ALA A 171 18.37 24.69 -2.15
N GLY A 172 19.07 24.10 -1.19
CA GLY A 172 18.81 24.31 0.23
C GLY A 172 18.97 25.78 0.66
N ASN A 173 18.24 26.17 1.68
CA ASN A 173 18.36 27.51 2.27
C ASN A 173 19.28 27.57 3.50
N GLY A 174 19.90 26.42 3.86
CA GLY A 174 20.79 26.28 5.01
C GLY A 174 20.09 26.33 6.36
N ALA A 175 18.77 26.17 6.41
CA ALA A 175 18.03 26.16 7.68
C ALA A 175 18.36 24.91 8.49
N GLU A 176 18.62 25.12 9.79
CA GLU A 176 18.93 24.05 10.74
C GLU A 176 17.89 24.01 11.87
N GLY A 177 17.71 22.86 12.50
CA GLY A 177 16.85 22.72 13.65
C GLY A 177 16.05 21.44 13.68
N LYS A 178 14.96 21.46 14.44
CA LYS A 178 14.03 20.34 14.59
C LYS A 178 12.69 20.65 13.91
N LEU A 179 12.30 19.83 12.96
CA LEU A 179 10.98 19.87 12.35
C LEU A 179 10.14 18.71 12.90
N VAL A 180 8.87 18.98 13.23
CA VAL A 180 7.88 17.95 13.57
C VAL A 180 6.98 17.74 12.37
N VAL A 181 6.96 16.50 11.90
CA VAL A 181 6.17 16.08 10.74
C VAL A 181 5.18 15.01 11.19
N GLY A 182 3.96 15.08 10.70
CA GLY A 182 2.93 14.05 10.89
C GLY A 182 2.33 13.67 9.54
N GLY A 183 1.93 12.43 9.38
CA GLY A 183 1.39 11.96 8.12
C GLY A 183 0.71 10.61 8.20
N SER A 184 0.27 10.10 7.06
CA SER A 184 -0.30 8.78 6.90
C SER A 184 0.80 7.71 6.91
N SER A 185 0.51 6.51 7.42
CA SER A 185 1.38 5.33 7.31
C SER A 185 1.51 4.78 5.89
N SER A 186 0.83 5.40 4.92
CA SER A 186 0.83 5.02 3.50
C SER A 186 1.66 5.97 2.63
N VAL A 187 2.38 6.90 3.26
CA VAL A 187 3.26 7.89 2.61
C VAL A 187 4.68 7.70 3.08
#